data_843fea419ffde81510f3249b8d60598f
#
_entry.id   843fea419ffde81510f3249b8d60598f
#
_cell.length_a   1.000
_cell.length_b   1.000
_cell.length_c   1.000
_cell.angle_alpha   90.00
_cell.angle_beta   90.00
_cell.angle_gamma   90.00
#
_symmetry.space_group_name_H-M   'P 1'
#
loop_
_entity.id
_entity.type
_entity.pdbx_description
1 polymer ?
#
loop_
_entity_poly.entity_id
_entity_poly.type
_entity_poly.pdbx_seq_one_letter_code
_entity_poly.pdbx_strand_id
1 'polypeptide(L)'
;MSALHVSRRTAFGLAGAASATVALAACSNGDGKDYCGEVKFDSFERSGNYEPATKDKPAQNVPKPVKPSQMNEKSAAGFYAAIGYLAAAMQYLLEDLEPEPLIEVLGDSQGNYDQFKQMKSSNLAWVINPKVVISLKTPQPKVDGDTYTWDAKGTIKYDGIGSSVDAAQQAGKDQTSDITIKGTYKDGQWRMTDPEATSTSGSSSSSGSLFGF
;
A
#
# COMPACT_ATOMS: atom_id res chain seq x y z
N MET A 1 63.28 38.23 26.45
CA MET A 1 63.76 37.95 27.80
C MET A 1 62.56 37.84 28.69
N SER A 2 62.53 36.79 29.56
CA SER A 2 61.60 36.47 30.66
C SER A 2 60.35 35.79 30.23
N ALA A 3 60.29 34.55 30.39
CA ALA A 3 60.31 33.55 31.48
C ALA A 3 58.91 33.27 32.00
N LEU A 4 58.46 32.10 31.63
CA LEU A 4 57.76 31.00 32.31
C LEU A 4 57.14 31.30 33.69
N HIS A 5 55.85 30.96 33.85
CA HIS A 5 55.43 30.32 35.06
C HIS A 5 54.37 29.24 34.81
N VAL A 6 54.81 28.01 34.99
CA VAL A 6 53.99 26.81 35.14
C VAL A 6 53.46 26.78 36.56
N SER A 7 52.16 26.59 36.77
CA SER A 7 51.62 26.18 38.04
C SER A 7 50.81 24.88 37.92
N ARG A 8 51.39 23.83 38.44
CA ARG A 8 50.73 22.52 38.74
C ARG A 8 49.96 22.66 40.04
N ARG A 9 48.82 22.05 40.07
CA ARG A 9 48.02 21.40 41.17
C ARG A 9 46.54 21.63 40.85
N THR A 10 45.66 20.64 40.84
CA THR A 10 45.48 19.50 41.68
C THR A 10 44.55 18.52 40.98
N ALA A 11 44.87 17.23 41.08
CA ALA A 11 43.99 16.12 40.74
C ALA A 11 42.95 16.00 41.84
N PHE A 12 41.66 15.92 41.50
CA PHE A 12 40.65 15.21 42.27
C PHE A 12 39.82 14.35 41.38
N GLY A 13 39.94 13.06 41.61
CA GLY A 13 39.11 12.04 41.02
C GLY A 13 37.70 12.14 41.53
N LEU A 14 36.76 11.88 40.67
CA LEU A 14 35.40 11.44 40.95
C LEU A 14 35.06 10.35 39.95
N ALA A 15 35.13 9.12 40.46
CA ALA A 15 34.44 8.00 39.89
C ALA A 15 32.94 8.25 39.94
N GLY A 16 32.28 8.36 38.83
CA GLY A 16 30.85 8.58 38.73
C GLY A 16 30.30 7.96 37.48
N ALA A 17 29.74 6.76 37.67
CA ALA A 17 28.69 6.13 36.90
C ALA A 17 28.70 6.44 35.38
N ALA A 18 29.33 5.57 34.59
CA ALA A 18 28.98 5.41 33.18
C ALA A 18 27.52 4.95 33.08
N SER A 19 26.58 5.90 33.06
CA SER A 19 25.27 5.69 32.49
C SER A 19 25.50 5.48 31.02
N ALA A 20 25.54 4.21 30.61
CA ALA A 20 25.36 3.80 29.23
C ALA A 20 23.97 4.32 28.80
N THR A 21 23.91 5.54 28.30
CA THR A 21 22.84 5.93 27.42
C THR A 21 23.01 5.05 26.20
N VAL A 22 22.28 3.94 26.19
CA VAL A 22 21.94 3.25 24.96
C VAL A 22 21.18 4.30 24.17
N ALA A 23 21.88 5.07 23.36
CA ALA A 23 21.28 5.76 22.26
C ALA A 23 20.64 4.65 21.42
N LEU A 24 19.37 4.44 21.61
CA LEU A 24 18.51 3.88 20.58
C LEU A 24 18.64 4.83 19.40
N ALA A 25 19.68 4.58 18.59
CA ALA A 25 19.65 4.97 17.21
C ALA A 25 18.50 4.14 16.63
N ALA A 26 17.27 4.60 16.86
CA ALA A 26 16.19 4.36 15.93
C ALA A 26 16.75 4.90 14.62
N CYS A 27 17.28 4.00 13.80
CA CYS A 27 17.53 4.25 12.40
C CYS A 27 16.16 4.66 11.84
N SER A 28 15.87 5.96 11.89
CA SER A 28 14.77 6.52 11.14
C SER A 28 15.18 6.44 9.68
N ASN A 29 14.90 5.30 9.04
CA ASN A 29 14.88 5.20 7.58
C ASN A 29 13.73 6.07 7.02
N GLY A 30 13.21 7.00 7.80
CA GLY A 30 12.23 7.98 7.41
C GLY A 30 12.90 9.18 6.76
N ASP A 31 12.40 9.59 5.63
CA ASP A 31 12.79 10.80 4.91
C ASP A 31 12.28 12.10 5.61
N GLY A 32 11.68 11.97 6.79
CA GLY A 32 11.10 13.07 7.56
C GLY A 32 9.80 13.63 6.98
N LYS A 33 9.29 13.05 5.89
CA LYS A 33 8.06 13.48 5.24
C LYS A 33 6.84 12.89 5.97
N ASP A 34 5.78 13.68 6.09
CA ASP A 34 4.48 13.20 6.58
C ASP A 34 3.70 12.58 5.42
N TYR A 35 3.44 11.27 5.52
CA TYR A 35 2.66 10.51 4.55
C TYR A 35 1.23 10.22 5.03
N CYS A 36 0.80 10.76 6.17
CA CYS A 36 -0.53 10.54 6.71
C CYS A 36 -1.62 11.00 5.72
N GLY A 37 -2.69 10.24 5.61
CA GLY A 37 -3.83 10.54 4.74
C GLY A 37 -3.87 9.71 3.47
N GLU A 38 -4.63 10.19 2.48
CA GLU A 38 -4.89 9.45 1.24
C GLU A 38 -3.63 9.31 0.38
N VAL A 39 -3.31 8.06 0.04
CA VAL A 39 -2.19 7.73 -0.86
C VAL A 39 -2.53 8.19 -2.27
N LYS A 40 -1.62 8.94 -2.88
CA LYS A 40 -1.76 9.44 -4.25
C LYS A 40 -0.96 8.59 -5.22
N PHE A 41 -1.55 8.35 -6.39
CA PHE A 41 -0.92 7.65 -7.49
C PHE A 41 -1.35 8.28 -8.82
N ASP A 42 -0.40 8.55 -9.71
CA ASP A 42 -0.62 9.26 -10.98
C ASP A 42 0.12 8.65 -12.18
N SER A 43 0.80 7.50 -11.98
CA SER A 43 1.60 6.84 -13.01
C SER A 43 0.76 5.85 -13.80
N PHE A 44 0.20 6.29 -14.95
CA PHE A 44 -0.64 5.47 -15.80
C PHE A 44 -0.22 5.53 -17.26
N GLU A 45 -0.29 4.37 -17.93
CA GLU A 45 -0.26 4.26 -19.38
C GLU A 45 -1.68 4.31 -19.94
N ARG A 46 -1.86 5.02 -21.05
CA ARG A 46 -3.16 5.19 -21.72
C ARG A 46 -3.09 4.65 -23.14
N SER A 47 -4.01 3.75 -23.49
CA SER A 47 -4.09 3.11 -24.79
C SER A 47 -5.19 3.69 -25.69
N GLY A 48 -5.78 4.81 -25.32
CA GLY A 48 -6.88 5.44 -26.08
C GLY A 48 -7.68 6.39 -25.20
N ASN A 49 -8.89 6.74 -25.68
CA ASN A 49 -9.83 7.51 -24.88
C ASN A 49 -10.54 6.57 -23.91
N TYR A 50 -10.33 6.81 -22.61
CA TYR A 50 -11.02 6.08 -21.56
C TYR A 50 -12.54 6.33 -21.64
N GLU A 51 -13.32 5.25 -21.64
CA GLU A 51 -14.77 5.27 -21.52
C GLU A 51 -15.16 4.51 -20.24
N PRO A 52 -15.81 5.18 -19.26
CA PRO A 52 -16.21 4.52 -18.02
C PRO A 52 -17.30 3.46 -18.27
N ALA A 53 -17.35 2.46 -17.39
CA ALA A 53 -18.40 1.47 -17.43
C ALA A 53 -19.77 2.08 -17.18
N THR A 54 -20.78 1.56 -17.86
CA THR A 54 -22.18 1.88 -17.64
C THR A 54 -22.95 0.62 -17.27
N LYS A 55 -24.25 0.76 -17.03
CA LYS A 55 -25.11 -0.43 -16.80
C LYS A 55 -25.17 -1.36 -18.01
N ASP A 56 -24.94 -0.86 -19.22
CA ASP A 56 -25.15 -1.56 -20.49
C ASP A 56 -23.83 -2.01 -21.16
N LYS A 57 -22.67 -1.48 -20.71
CA LYS A 57 -21.37 -1.84 -21.27
C LYS A 57 -20.23 -1.71 -20.25
N PRO A 58 -19.20 -2.59 -20.33
CA PRO A 58 -17.99 -2.46 -19.52
C PRO A 58 -17.16 -1.23 -19.89
N ALA A 59 -16.24 -0.85 -19.02
CA ALA A 59 -15.24 0.18 -19.30
C ALA A 59 -14.37 -0.19 -20.50
N GLN A 60 -13.85 0.83 -21.21
CA GLN A 60 -12.95 0.64 -22.34
C GLN A 60 -11.72 1.54 -22.20
N ASN A 61 -10.58 1.05 -22.70
CA ASN A 61 -9.30 1.78 -22.65
C ASN A 61 -8.95 2.24 -21.21
N VAL A 62 -9.19 1.37 -20.24
CA VAL A 62 -8.90 1.67 -18.82
C VAL A 62 -7.41 1.99 -18.67
N PRO A 63 -7.04 3.12 -18.07
CA PRO A 63 -5.64 3.47 -17.86
C PRO A 63 -4.92 2.43 -17.00
N LYS A 64 -3.89 1.78 -17.57
CA LYS A 64 -3.12 0.75 -16.87
C LYS A 64 -2.11 1.40 -15.92
N PRO A 65 -2.04 0.99 -14.64
CA PRO A 65 -1.03 1.50 -13.72
C PRO A 65 0.36 1.03 -14.13
N VAL A 66 1.34 1.94 -14.04
CA VAL A 66 2.75 1.68 -14.35
C VAL A 66 3.57 1.89 -13.08
N LYS A 67 4.49 0.95 -12.79
CA LYS A 67 5.37 1.04 -11.63
C LYS A 67 6.22 2.31 -11.68
N PRO A 68 6.09 3.23 -10.72
CA PRO A 68 6.98 4.37 -10.62
C PRO A 68 8.39 3.91 -10.20
N SER A 69 9.44 4.56 -10.72
CA SER A 69 10.83 4.22 -10.40
C SER A 69 11.13 4.28 -8.90
N GLN A 70 10.42 5.11 -8.15
CA GLN A 70 10.53 5.24 -6.69
C GLN A 70 10.23 3.94 -5.94
N MET A 71 9.44 3.01 -6.50
CA MET A 71 9.24 1.68 -5.94
C MET A 71 10.51 0.84 -5.82
N ASN A 72 11.59 1.20 -6.53
CA ASN A 72 12.87 0.48 -6.44
C ASN A 72 13.73 0.93 -5.24
N GLU A 73 13.24 1.85 -4.43
CA GLU A 73 13.95 2.37 -3.27
C GLU A 73 13.53 1.63 -1.99
N LYS A 74 14.51 1.19 -1.20
CA LYS A 74 14.28 0.70 0.16
C LYS A 74 14.13 1.90 1.10
N SER A 75 12.99 2.55 1.07
CA SER A 75 12.70 3.75 1.86
C SER A 75 11.20 3.86 2.18
N ALA A 76 10.81 4.76 3.10
CA ALA A 76 9.40 5.07 3.35
C ALA A 76 8.72 5.60 2.08
N ALA A 77 9.42 6.41 1.28
CA ALA A 77 8.93 6.92 -0.01
C ALA A 77 8.70 5.78 -1.02
N GLY A 78 9.64 4.83 -1.13
CA GLY A 78 9.48 3.67 -2.01
C GLY A 78 8.33 2.76 -1.58
N PHE A 79 8.16 2.54 -0.28
CA PHE A 79 7.03 1.76 0.24
C PHE A 79 5.70 2.50 0.04
N TYR A 80 5.65 3.82 0.22
CA TYR A 80 4.47 4.64 -0.12
C TYR A 80 4.10 4.52 -1.59
N ALA A 81 5.08 4.60 -2.49
CA ALA A 81 4.86 4.42 -3.93
C ALA A 81 4.33 3.02 -4.26
N ALA A 82 4.82 1.98 -3.57
CA ALA A 82 4.32 0.61 -3.71
C ALA A 82 2.85 0.47 -3.25
N ILE A 83 2.47 1.15 -2.16
CA ILE A 83 1.07 1.19 -1.69
C ILE A 83 0.18 1.92 -2.71
N GLY A 84 0.66 3.00 -3.29
CA GLY A 84 -0.07 3.72 -4.35
C GLY A 84 -0.28 2.85 -5.59
N TYR A 85 0.76 2.14 -6.02
CA TYR A 85 0.66 1.19 -7.13
C TYR A 85 -0.30 0.02 -6.80
N LEU A 86 -0.25 -0.52 -5.57
CA LEU A 86 -1.18 -1.55 -5.11
C LEU A 86 -2.63 -1.08 -5.23
N ALA A 87 -2.97 0.10 -4.70
CA ALA A 87 -4.32 0.65 -4.77
C ALA A 87 -4.80 0.83 -6.22
N ALA A 88 -3.92 1.33 -7.10
CA ALA A 88 -4.21 1.52 -8.51
C ALA A 88 -4.37 0.17 -9.25
N ALA A 89 -3.53 -0.82 -8.94
CA ALA A 89 -3.62 -2.17 -9.51
C ALA A 89 -4.92 -2.88 -9.10
N MET A 90 -5.36 -2.69 -7.86
CA MET A 90 -6.64 -3.22 -7.38
C MET A 90 -7.82 -2.54 -8.08
N GLN A 91 -7.79 -1.23 -8.24
CA GLN A 91 -8.83 -0.52 -8.99
C GLN A 91 -8.86 -0.97 -10.44
N TYR A 92 -7.70 -1.13 -11.08
CA TYR A 92 -7.58 -1.63 -12.45
C TYR A 92 -8.15 -3.05 -12.59
N LEU A 93 -7.86 -3.95 -11.63
CA LEU A 93 -8.45 -5.29 -11.62
C LEU A 93 -9.98 -5.24 -11.55
N LEU A 94 -10.57 -4.36 -10.73
CA LEU A 94 -12.03 -4.24 -10.64
C LEU A 94 -12.65 -3.64 -11.89
N GLU A 95 -11.94 -2.80 -12.62
CA GLU A 95 -12.45 -2.04 -13.76
C GLU A 95 -12.23 -2.76 -15.09
N ASP A 96 -11.04 -3.35 -15.28
CA ASP A 96 -10.62 -4.02 -16.52
C ASP A 96 -10.58 -5.56 -16.43
N LEU A 97 -10.67 -6.12 -15.21
CA LEU A 97 -10.55 -7.56 -14.91
C LEU A 97 -9.21 -8.18 -15.32
N GLU A 98 -8.15 -7.36 -15.46
CA GLU A 98 -6.79 -7.80 -15.77
C GLU A 98 -5.93 -7.82 -14.50
N PRO A 99 -5.45 -8.98 -14.06
CA PRO A 99 -4.76 -9.11 -12.77
C PRO A 99 -3.26 -8.79 -12.82
N GLU A 100 -2.64 -8.66 -14.00
CA GLU A 100 -1.19 -8.55 -14.15
C GLU A 100 -0.55 -7.49 -13.26
N PRO A 101 -1.05 -6.23 -13.16
CA PRO A 101 -0.44 -5.23 -12.27
C PRO A 101 -0.52 -5.64 -10.79
N LEU A 102 -1.58 -6.33 -10.37
CA LEU A 102 -1.73 -6.79 -9.00
C LEU A 102 -0.79 -7.96 -8.69
N ILE A 103 -0.67 -8.92 -9.61
CA ILE A 103 0.29 -10.04 -9.53
C ILE A 103 1.73 -9.53 -9.37
N GLU A 104 2.08 -8.46 -10.06
CA GLU A 104 3.41 -7.87 -9.98
C GLU A 104 3.82 -7.43 -8.57
N VAL A 105 2.89 -7.00 -7.74
CA VAL A 105 3.15 -6.49 -6.39
C VAL A 105 2.83 -7.49 -5.30
N LEU A 106 1.80 -8.33 -5.47
CA LEU A 106 1.42 -9.38 -4.50
C LEU A 106 2.05 -10.75 -4.81
N GLY A 107 2.29 -11.08 -6.08
CA GLY A 107 2.68 -12.39 -6.56
C GLY A 107 1.51 -13.30 -6.91
N ASP A 108 1.78 -14.35 -7.69
CA ASP A 108 0.76 -15.27 -8.20
C ASP A 108 0.02 -16.09 -7.13
N SER A 109 0.68 -16.33 -6.00
CA SER A 109 0.13 -17.18 -4.94
C SER A 109 -0.91 -16.50 -4.04
N GLN A 110 -1.14 -15.21 -4.23
CA GLN A 110 -1.97 -14.39 -3.34
C GLN A 110 -3.46 -14.30 -3.74
N GLY A 111 -3.86 -14.88 -4.89
CA GLY A 111 -5.24 -14.78 -5.34
C GLY A 111 -5.66 -15.78 -6.41
N ASN A 112 -6.96 -15.94 -6.61
CA ASN A 112 -7.55 -16.75 -7.68
C ASN A 112 -7.74 -15.89 -8.95
N TYR A 113 -6.66 -15.51 -9.60
CA TYR A 113 -6.67 -14.59 -10.74
C TYR A 113 -7.31 -15.17 -12.02
N ASP A 114 -7.35 -16.48 -12.15
CA ASP A 114 -7.99 -17.14 -13.30
C ASP A 114 -9.49 -16.85 -13.39
N GLN A 115 -10.13 -16.65 -12.25
CA GLN A 115 -11.53 -16.26 -12.20
C GLN A 115 -11.79 -14.91 -12.86
N PHE A 116 -10.92 -13.92 -12.63
CA PHE A 116 -11.02 -12.59 -13.27
C PHE A 116 -10.84 -12.69 -14.79
N LYS A 117 -9.86 -13.46 -15.26
CA LYS A 117 -9.65 -13.72 -16.70
C LYS A 117 -10.86 -14.38 -17.34
N GLN A 118 -11.50 -15.32 -16.65
CA GLN A 118 -12.75 -15.93 -17.12
C GLN A 118 -13.90 -14.93 -17.16
N MET A 119 -14.05 -14.10 -16.12
CA MET A 119 -15.07 -13.03 -16.12
C MET A 119 -14.87 -12.06 -17.27
N LYS A 120 -13.63 -11.63 -17.55
CA LYS A 120 -13.30 -10.77 -18.67
C LYS A 120 -13.67 -11.41 -20.01
N SER A 121 -13.26 -12.66 -20.23
CA SER A 121 -13.52 -13.36 -21.50
C SER A 121 -15.00 -13.64 -21.73
N SER A 122 -15.78 -13.87 -20.68
CA SER A 122 -17.22 -14.10 -20.78
C SER A 122 -18.03 -12.83 -21.04
N ASN A 123 -17.49 -11.67 -20.63
CA ASN A 123 -18.16 -10.36 -20.69
C ASN A 123 -19.59 -10.37 -20.10
N LEU A 124 -19.82 -11.19 -19.08
CA LEU A 124 -21.16 -11.36 -18.49
C LEU A 124 -21.47 -10.31 -17.44
N ALA A 125 -20.47 -9.83 -16.70
CA ALA A 125 -20.64 -8.84 -15.66
C ALA A 125 -19.38 -7.94 -15.52
N TRP A 126 -19.55 -6.71 -15.05
CA TRP A 126 -18.50 -5.75 -14.81
C TRP A 126 -18.87 -4.81 -13.67
N VAL A 127 -17.86 -4.18 -13.06
CA VAL A 127 -18.04 -3.20 -11.99
C VAL A 127 -18.16 -1.80 -12.58
N ILE A 128 -19.13 -1.03 -12.11
CA ILE A 128 -19.37 0.35 -12.59
C ILE A 128 -18.66 1.33 -11.65
N ASN A 129 -17.75 2.14 -12.20
CA ASN A 129 -17.00 3.18 -11.51
C ASN A 129 -16.34 2.72 -10.20
N PRO A 130 -15.53 1.65 -10.20
CA PRO A 130 -14.84 1.24 -9.00
C PRO A 130 -13.81 2.29 -8.57
N LYS A 131 -13.70 2.50 -7.26
CA LYS A 131 -12.69 3.36 -6.65
C LYS A 131 -12.09 2.68 -5.45
N VAL A 132 -10.77 2.52 -5.46
CA VAL A 132 -9.99 2.00 -4.33
C VAL A 132 -9.19 3.14 -3.71
N VAL A 133 -9.37 3.36 -2.41
CA VAL A 133 -8.68 4.41 -1.66
C VAL A 133 -7.99 3.79 -0.46
N ILE A 134 -6.71 4.08 -0.30
CA ILE A 134 -5.94 3.74 0.90
C ILE A 134 -5.55 5.04 1.58
N SER A 135 -5.84 5.15 2.88
CA SER A 135 -5.47 6.30 3.70
C SER A 135 -4.60 5.84 4.86
N LEU A 136 -3.36 6.30 4.91
CA LEU A 136 -2.39 5.95 5.95
C LEU A 136 -2.72 6.68 7.27
N LYS A 137 -2.60 5.96 8.40
CA LYS A 137 -2.95 6.49 9.72
C LYS A 137 -1.78 7.18 10.43
N THR A 138 -0.56 6.94 9.98
CA THR A 138 0.66 7.49 10.60
C THR A 138 1.57 8.13 9.55
N PRO A 139 2.38 9.14 9.94
CA PRO A 139 3.30 9.81 9.03
C PRO A 139 4.38 8.90 8.42
N GLN A 140 4.80 7.88 9.16
CA GLN A 140 5.88 6.96 8.77
C GLN A 140 5.48 5.51 9.05
N PRO A 141 6.01 4.53 8.28
CA PRO A 141 5.81 3.12 8.57
C PRO A 141 6.58 2.66 9.80
N LYS A 142 6.13 1.57 10.40
CA LYS A 142 6.96 0.76 11.30
C LYS A 142 7.94 -0.04 10.45
N VAL A 143 9.22 -0.02 10.81
CA VAL A 143 10.30 -0.70 10.06
C VAL A 143 10.95 -1.76 10.94
N ASP A 144 11.02 -2.97 10.42
CA ASP A 144 11.73 -4.11 11.01
C ASP A 144 12.58 -4.78 9.92
N GLY A 145 13.86 -4.43 9.86
CA GLY A 145 14.80 -4.89 8.84
C GLY A 145 14.39 -4.48 7.43
N ASP A 146 14.02 -5.47 6.63
CA ASP A 146 13.54 -5.27 5.25
C ASP A 146 12.02 -5.20 5.16
N THR A 147 11.32 -5.35 6.29
CA THR A 147 9.86 -5.36 6.35
C THR A 147 9.34 -4.03 6.88
N TYR A 148 8.44 -3.44 6.11
CA TYR A 148 7.74 -2.22 6.45
C TYR A 148 6.26 -2.51 6.67
N THR A 149 5.68 -1.86 7.66
CA THR A 149 4.27 -2.05 8.03
C THR A 149 3.60 -0.69 8.23
N TRP A 150 2.45 -0.50 7.62
CA TRP A 150 1.65 0.71 7.77
C TRP A 150 0.21 0.38 8.13
N ASP A 151 -0.28 1.00 9.21
CA ASP A 151 -1.70 0.95 9.55
C ASP A 151 -2.44 1.97 8.67
N ALA A 152 -3.53 1.53 8.06
CA ALA A 152 -4.27 2.31 7.08
C ALA A 152 -5.79 2.09 7.21
N LYS A 153 -6.53 2.85 6.44
CA LYS A 153 -7.94 2.63 6.15
C LYS A 153 -8.07 2.34 4.66
N GLY A 154 -8.61 1.17 4.32
CA GLY A 154 -8.95 0.79 2.95
C GLY A 154 -10.42 1.07 2.68
N THR A 155 -10.74 1.65 1.54
CA THR A 155 -12.11 1.89 1.08
C THR A 155 -12.25 1.44 -0.36
N ILE A 156 -13.27 0.61 -0.63
CA ILE A 156 -13.70 0.25 -1.97
C ILE A 156 -15.10 0.79 -2.16
N LYS A 157 -15.29 1.53 -3.25
CA LYS A 157 -16.60 2.08 -3.67
C LYS A 157 -16.86 1.67 -5.10
N TYR A 158 -18.11 1.43 -5.43
CA TYR A 158 -18.56 1.27 -6.82
C TYR A 158 -20.05 1.62 -6.92
N ASP A 159 -20.48 2.08 -8.09
CA ASP A 159 -21.85 2.54 -8.30
C ASP A 159 -22.82 1.39 -8.55
N GLY A 160 -22.33 0.25 -8.99
CA GLY A 160 -23.14 -0.95 -9.24
C GLY A 160 -22.39 -2.02 -9.99
N ILE A 161 -23.11 -3.08 -10.35
CA ILE A 161 -22.64 -4.14 -11.23
C ILE A 161 -23.51 -4.13 -12.48
N GLY A 162 -22.87 -3.94 -13.64
CA GLY A 162 -23.47 -4.09 -14.96
C GLY A 162 -23.44 -5.54 -15.40
N SER A 163 -24.37 -5.92 -16.30
CA SER A 163 -24.47 -7.28 -16.82
C SER A 163 -24.99 -7.27 -18.25
N SER A 164 -24.45 -8.18 -19.08
CA SER A 164 -24.92 -8.43 -20.45
C SER A 164 -26.16 -9.34 -20.50
N VAL A 165 -26.52 -9.96 -19.39
CA VAL A 165 -27.76 -10.76 -19.25
C VAL A 165 -28.72 -9.99 -18.33
N ASP A 166 -30.02 -10.20 -18.51
CA ASP A 166 -31.07 -9.58 -17.67
C ASP A 166 -31.02 -10.10 -16.21
N ALA A 167 -29.87 -9.90 -15.57
CA ALA A 167 -29.70 -10.16 -14.16
C ALA A 167 -30.04 -8.89 -13.36
N ALA A 168 -30.67 -9.08 -12.21
CA ALA A 168 -30.97 -7.96 -11.32
C ALA A 168 -29.69 -7.16 -11.03
N GLN A 169 -29.68 -5.90 -11.46
CA GLN A 169 -28.56 -4.97 -11.21
C GLN A 169 -28.37 -4.86 -9.70
N GLN A 170 -27.17 -5.13 -9.23
CA GLN A 170 -26.85 -4.93 -7.83
C GLN A 170 -26.47 -3.46 -7.63
N ALA A 171 -27.09 -2.84 -6.62
CA ALA A 171 -26.72 -1.49 -6.20
C ALA A 171 -25.27 -1.45 -5.72
N GLY A 172 -24.62 -0.32 -5.95
CA GLY A 172 -23.27 -0.06 -5.48
C GLY A 172 -23.14 -0.18 -3.97
N LYS A 173 -21.92 -0.39 -3.51
CA LYS A 173 -21.60 -0.55 -2.10
C LYS A 173 -20.34 0.22 -1.75
N ASP A 174 -20.37 0.91 -0.61
CA ASP A 174 -19.19 1.48 0.03
C ASP A 174 -18.73 0.52 1.13
N GLN A 175 -17.54 -0.03 0.97
CA GLN A 175 -16.92 -0.88 1.98
C GLN A 175 -15.65 -0.20 2.51
N THR A 176 -15.61 0.04 3.81
CA THR A 176 -14.46 0.67 4.48
C THR A 176 -14.02 -0.21 5.63
N SER A 177 -12.72 -0.48 5.74
CA SER A 177 -12.13 -1.29 6.81
C SER A 177 -10.80 -0.72 7.25
N ASP A 178 -10.47 -0.92 8.51
CA ASP A 178 -9.12 -0.73 9.01
C ASP A 178 -8.26 -1.90 8.53
N ILE A 179 -7.09 -1.59 8.00
CA ILE A 179 -6.18 -2.56 7.40
C ILE A 179 -4.75 -2.33 7.88
N THR A 180 -3.98 -3.40 7.87
CA THR A 180 -2.52 -3.34 8.02
C THR A 180 -1.88 -3.73 6.69
N ILE A 181 -1.05 -2.84 6.15
CA ILE A 181 -0.31 -3.07 4.91
C ILE A 181 1.11 -3.44 5.27
N LYS A 182 1.55 -4.60 4.80
CA LYS A 182 2.90 -5.11 5.03
C LYS A 182 3.61 -5.35 3.71
N GLY A 183 4.86 -4.91 3.61
CA GLY A 183 5.71 -5.16 2.47
C GLY A 183 7.12 -5.50 2.90
N THR A 184 7.76 -6.41 2.19
CA THR A 184 9.17 -6.77 2.37
C THR A 184 9.96 -6.36 1.14
N TYR A 185 11.04 -5.62 1.34
CA TYR A 185 11.94 -5.23 0.26
C TYR A 185 12.93 -6.35 0.00
N LYS A 186 12.90 -6.91 -1.20
CA LYS A 186 13.76 -8.01 -1.61
C LYS A 186 14.11 -7.88 -3.09
N ASP A 187 15.38 -8.14 -3.43
CA ASP A 187 15.89 -8.16 -4.81
C ASP A 187 15.57 -6.86 -5.59
N GLY A 188 15.67 -5.69 -4.91
CA GLY A 188 15.38 -4.39 -5.51
C GLY A 188 13.90 -4.06 -5.67
N GLN A 189 12.99 -4.82 -5.06
CA GLN A 189 11.55 -4.67 -5.23
C GLN A 189 10.80 -4.84 -3.91
N TRP A 190 9.64 -4.17 -3.81
CA TRP A 190 8.67 -4.43 -2.75
C TRP A 190 7.82 -5.65 -3.12
N ARG A 191 7.70 -6.58 -2.16
CA ARG A 191 6.74 -7.68 -2.17
C ARG A 191 5.73 -7.41 -1.07
N MET A 192 4.49 -7.18 -1.47
CA MET A 192 3.41 -6.87 -0.55
C MET A 192 2.67 -8.15 -0.18
N THR A 193 2.15 -8.22 1.04
CA THR A 193 1.11 -9.19 1.38
C THR A 193 -0.25 -8.56 1.13
N ASP A 194 -1.26 -9.39 0.83
CA ASP A 194 -2.63 -8.91 0.72
C ASP A 194 -3.01 -8.18 2.04
N PRO A 195 -3.55 -6.95 1.94
CA PRO A 195 -3.93 -6.19 3.11
C PRO A 195 -4.96 -6.93 3.97
N GLU A 196 -4.60 -7.21 5.20
CA GLU A 196 -5.50 -7.90 6.16
C GLU A 196 -6.37 -6.88 6.89
N ALA A 197 -7.68 -7.15 6.95
CA ALA A 197 -8.59 -6.38 7.79
C ALA A 197 -8.25 -6.61 9.26
N THR A 198 -7.95 -5.55 9.98
CA THR A 198 -7.76 -5.60 11.43
C THR A 198 -9.13 -5.73 12.10
N SER A 199 -9.49 -6.94 12.53
CA SER A 199 -10.68 -7.15 13.34
C SER A 199 -10.52 -6.44 14.69
N THR A 200 -11.25 -5.35 14.90
CA THR A 200 -11.49 -4.82 16.25
C THR A 200 -12.31 -5.88 17.00
N SER A 201 -11.74 -6.40 18.06
CA SER A 201 -12.24 -7.49 18.91
C SER A 201 -13.75 -7.48 19.12
N GLY A 202 -14.43 -8.53 18.66
CA GLY A 202 -15.81 -8.84 19.04
C GLY A 202 -16.57 -9.60 17.97
N SER A 203 -16.32 -10.89 17.84
CA SER A 203 -17.00 -11.95 17.13
C SER A 203 -16.19 -12.61 16.02
N SER A 204 -15.87 -13.91 16.30
CA SER A 204 -15.54 -15.01 15.38
C SER A 204 -14.75 -14.70 14.11
N SER A 205 -13.45 -14.98 14.22
CA SER A 205 -12.53 -15.48 13.20
C SER A 205 -13.11 -15.83 11.82
N SER A 206 -12.99 -14.91 10.91
CA SER A 206 -12.55 -15.18 9.56
C SER A 206 -11.54 -14.08 9.24
N SER A 207 -10.28 -14.44 9.10
CA SER A 207 -9.26 -13.60 8.46
C SER A 207 -9.69 -13.45 7.00
N GLY A 208 -10.60 -12.50 6.77
CA GLY A 208 -11.07 -12.16 5.44
C GLY A 208 -10.04 -11.23 4.82
N SER A 209 -9.47 -11.60 3.68
CA SER A 209 -8.88 -10.66 2.74
C SER A 209 -9.82 -9.46 2.60
N LEU A 210 -9.30 -8.23 2.52
CA LEU A 210 -10.11 -7.02 2.29
C LEU A 210 -11.01 -7.18 1.05
N PHE A 211 -10.67 -8.10 0.16
CA PHE A 211 -11.26 -8.28 -1.15
C PHE A 211 -12.10 -9.56 -1.28
N GLY A 212 -12.17 -10.44 -0.27
CA GLY A 212 -13.11 -11.56 -0.20
C GLY A 212 -13.19 -12.45 -1.46
N PHE A 213 -12.05 -12.59 -2.19
CA PHE A 213 -11.95 -13.40 -3.41
C PHE A 213 -11.48 -14.79 -3.09
#